data_eaabb74f5d9364eaf9341fcca7ef52d4
#
_entry.id   eaabb74f5d9364eaf9341fcca7ef52d4
#
_cell.length_a   1.000
_cell.length_b   1.000
_cell.length_c   1.000
_cell.angle_alpha   90.00
_cell.angle_beta   90.00
_cell.angle_gamma   90.00
#
_symmetry.space_group_name_H-M   'P 1'
#
loop_
_entity.id
_entity.type
_entity.pdbx_description
1 polymer ?
#
loop_
_entity_poly.entity_id
_entity_poly.type
_entity_poly.pdbx_seq_one_letter_code
_entity_poly.pdbx_strand_id
1 'polypeptide(L)'
;MSQENVEVVQRCLEAFQDDEETWLQTLDPDLVWYPIEDGQIPARGIDGAKGVRQRWLDTWEGHSIAVEDLRGAGENVVGTIHVSGRGRGSGVEVNLRVYTHWKVRDGRIVYAFEYPDRASALEAAGLQE
;
A
#
# COMPACT_ATOMS: atom_id res chain seq x y z
N MET A 1 -14.98 11.83 4.17
CA MET A 1 -14.41 12.97 3.40
C MET A 1 -13.10 12.53 2.79
N SER A 2 -12.83 12.95 1.56
CA SER A 2 -11.65 12.46 0.84
C SER A 2 -10.34 12.86 1.50
N GLN A 3 -10.24 14.05 2.08
CA GLN A 3 -9.01 14.48 2.75
C GLN A 3 -8.70 13.60 3.96
N GLU A 4 -9.69 13.23 4.74
CA GLU A 4 -9.50 12.34 5.88
C GLU A 4 -9.04 10.97 5.43
N ASN A 5 -9.58 10.50 4.30
CA ASN A 5 -9.19 9.19 3.75
C ASN A 5 -7.76 9.20 3.21
N VAL A 6 -7.35 10.29 2.59
CA VAL A 6 -5.96 10.47 2.16
C VAL A 6 -5.03 10.41 3.38
N GLU A 7 -5.41 11.04 4.48
CA GLU A 7 -4.60 11.02 5.71
C GLU A 7 -4.48 9.62 6.31
N VAL A 8 -5.53 8.81 6.23
CA VAL A 8 -5.46 7.42 6.68
C VAL A 8 -4.42 6.64 5.88
N VAL A 9 -4.43 6.78 4.54
CA VAL A 9 -3.47 6.12 3.67
C VAL A 9 -2.06 6.63 3.94
N GLN A 10 -1.88 7.93 4.12
CA GLN A 10 -0.59 8.52 4.44
C GLN A 10 -0.03 7.92 5.73
N ARG A 11 -0.84 7.82 6.77
CA ARG A 11 -0.43 7.24 8.05
C ARG A 11 -0.04 5.77 7.90
N CYS A 12 -0.83 5.03 7.12
CA CYS A 12 -0.55 3.62 6.84
C CYS A 12 0.83 3.45 6.21
N LEU A 13 1.12 4.24 5.18
CA LEU A 13 2.39 4.13 4.46
C LEU A 13 3.58 4.54 5.33
N GLU A 14 3.42 5.58 6.12
CA GLU A 14 4.48 6.05 7.02
C GLU A 14 4.79 5.04 8.11
N ALA A 15 3.80 4.31 8.59
CA ALA A 15 3.97 3.36 9.69
C ALA A 15 4.41 1.97 9.23
N PHE A 16 4.32 1.68 7.95
CA PHE A 16 4.51 0.32 7.43
C PHE A 16 5.86 -0.30 7.81
N GLN A 17 6.93 0.48 7.80
CA GLN A 17 8.27 -0.06 7.97
C GLN A 17 8.64 -0.36 9.42
N ASP A 18 8.31 0.54 10.34
CA ASP A 18 8.84 0.48 11.70
C ASP A 18 7.83 0.70 12.83
N ASP A 19 6.55 0.82 12.52
CA ASP A 19 5.51 1.03 13.54
C ASP A 19 4.29 0.17 13.23
N GLU A 20 4.43 -1.12 13.50
CA GLU A 20 3.37 -2.09 13.20
C GLU A 20 2.05 -1.75 13.92
N GLU A 21 2.12 -1.29 15.16
CA GLU A 21 0.91 -0.98 15.91
C GLU A 21 0.09 0.12 15.23
N THR A 22 0.72 1.22 14.86
CA THR A 22 0.04 2.30 14.15
C THR A 22 -0.45 1.83 12.78
N TRP A 23 0.37 1.07 12.07
CA TRP A 23 -0.01 0.52 10.76
C TRP A 23 -1.28 -0.32 10.86
N LEU A 24 -1.38 -1.21 11.86
CA LEU A 24 -2.54 -2.05 12.05
C LEU A 24 -3.81 -1.25 12.36
N GLN A 25 -3.67 -0.11 13.03
CA GLN A 25 -4.81 0.75 13.35
C GLN A 25 -5.44 1.36 12.09
N THR A 26 -4.71 1.42 10.99
CA THR A 26 -5.25 1.95 9.72
C THR A 26 -5.98 0.90 8.90
N LEU A 27 -5.93 -0.36 9.31
CA LEU A 27 -6.48 -1.48 8.53
C LEU A 27 -7.79 -1.98 9.12
N ASP A 28 -8.74 -2.28 8.24
CA ASP A 28 -9.99 -2.90 8.65
C ASP A 28 -9.77 -4.41 8.85
N PRO A 29 -10.43 -5.03 9.85
CA PRO A 29 -10.29 -6.48 10.06
C PRO A 29 -10.70 -7.33 8.85
N ASP A 30 -11.52 -6.79 7.96
CA ASP A 30 -11.97 -7.49 6.76
C ASP A 30 -11.26 -7.01 5.49
N LEU A 31 -10.11 -6.37 5.66
CA LEU A 31 -9.29 -5.87 4.55
C LEU A 31 -9.02 -6.96 3.50
N VAL A 32 -9.04 -6.56 2.23
CA VAL A 32 -8.53 -7.38 1.12
C VAL A 32 -7.46 -6.57 0.41
N TRP A 33 -6.27 -7.13 0.33
CA TRP A 33 -5.11 -6.45 -0.25
C TRP A 33 -4.52 -7.34 -1.35
N TYR A 34 -4.31 -6.75 -2.53
CA TYR A 34 -3.70 -7.43 -3.68
C TYR A 34 -2.30 -6.86 -3.92
N PRO A 35 -1.27 -7.44 -3.28
CA PRO A 35 0.11 -6.93 -3.46
C PRO A 35 0.64 -7.34 -4.82
N ILE A 36 1.40 -6.43 -5.44
CA ILE A 36 1.91 -6.65 -6.80
C ILE A 36 2.93 -7.79 -6.86
N GLU A 37 3.75 -7.91 -5.84
CA GLU A 37 4.84 -8.90 -5.80
C GLU A 37 4.36 -10.34 -5.67
N ASP A 38 3.14 -10.53 -5.20
CA ASP A 38 2.55 -11.87 -5.04
C ASP A 38 1.68 -12.27 -6.23
N GLY A 39 1.90 -11.64 -7.39
CA GLY A 39 1.10 -11.90 -8.57
C GLY A 39 -0.36 -11.51 -8.35
N GLN A 40 -0.57 -10.57 -7.42
CA GLN A 40 -1.89 -10.06 -7.07
C GLN A 40 -2.80 -11.12 -6.45
N ILE A 41 -2.21 -12.09 -5.76
CA ILE A 41 -2.99 -13.03 -4.95
C ILE A 41 -3.45 -12.28 -3.69
N PRO A 42 -4.75 -12.28 -3.38
CA PRO A 42 -5.25 -11.47 -2.28
C PRO A 42 -4.77 -11.93 -0.91
N ALA A 43 -4.37 -10.97 -0.09
CA ALA A 43 -4.15 -11.16 1.33
C ALA A 43 -5.41 -10.66 2.04
N ARG A 44 -5.96 -11.48 2.92
CA ARG A 44 -7.24 -11.18 3.56
C ARG A 44 -7.08 -11.01 5.06
N GLY A 45 -7.70 -9.95 5.57
CA GLY A 45 -7.73 -9.65 7.00
C GLY A 45 -6.39 -9.25 7.56
N ILE A 46 -6.34 -9.12 8.88
CA ILE A 46 -5.14 -8.66 9.58
C ILE A 46 -4.00 -9.67 9.46
N ASP A 47 -4.31 -10.95 9.60
CA ASP A 47 -3.27 -11.99 9.49
C ASP A 47 -2.67 -12.03 8.10
N GLY A 48 -3.50 -11.88 7.06
CA GLY A 48 -3.01 -11.81 5.68
C GLY A 48 -2.12 -10.61 5.46
N ALA A 49 -2.53 -9.44 5.97
CA ALA A 49 -1.75 -8.21 5.87
C ALA A 49 -0.41 -8.34 6.60
N LYS A 50 -0.41 -8.90 7.79
CA LYS A 50 0.82 -9.14 8.55
C LYS A 50 1.78 -10.05 7.78
N GLY A 51 1.25 -11.05 7.11
CA GLY A 51 2.07 -11.96 6.28
C GLY A 51 2.77 -11.24 5.15
N VAL A 52 2.05 -10.36 4.44
CA VAL A 52 2.63 -9.56 3.36
C VAL A 52 3.75 -8.67 3.91
N ARG A 53 3.47 -7.97 5.01
CA ARG A 53 4.47 -7.08 5.63
C ARG A 53 5.70 -7.86 6.06
N GLN A 54 5.51 -9.02 6.69
CA GLN A 54 6.64 -9.82 7.16
C GLN A 54 7.51 -10.32 6.01
N ARG A 55 6.89 -10.77 4.91
CA ARG A 55 7.65 -11.18 3.72
C ARG A 55 8.45 -10.01 3.14
N TRP A 56 7.87 -8.81 3.14
CA TRP A 56 8.58 -7.62 2.70
C TRP A 56 9.80 -7.36 3.56
N LEU A 57 9.63 -7.36 4.89
CA LEU A 57 10.71 -7.10 5.83
C LEU A 57 11.81 -8.17 5.74
N ASP A 58 11.42 -9.42 5.48
CA ASP A 58 12.38 -10.53 5.37
C ASP A 58 13.14 -10.50 4.05
N THR A 59 12.54 -9.97 3.00
CA THR A 59 13.13 -9.97 1.65
C THR A 59 14.12 -8.82 1.47
N TRP A 60 13.83 -7.67 2.05
CA TRP A 60 14.58 -6.44 1.78
C TRP A 60 15.25 -5.90 3.03
N GLU A 61 16.44 -5.35 2.84
CA GLU A 61 17.12 -4.57 3.87
C GLU A 61 17.37 -3.17 3.35
N GLY A 62 17.44 -2.20 4.26
CA GLY A 62 17.66 -0.81 3.89
C GLY A 62 16.57 -0.26 2.98
N HIS A 63 15.35 -0.79 3.11
CA HIS A 63 14.25 -0.37 2.25
C HIS A 63 13.65 0.96 2.71
N SER A 64 13.06 1.67 1.75
CA SER A 64 12.30 2.87 2.04
C SER A 64 11.08 2.92 1.14
N ILE A 65 10.03 3.55 1.66
CA ILE A 65 8.79 3.78 0.94
C ILE A 65 8.56 5.29 0.94
N ALA A 66 8.60 5.89 -0.24
CA ALA A 66 8.36 7.32 -0.40
C ALA A 66 7.04 7.52 -1.12
N VAL A 67 6.18 8.32 -0.52
CA VAL A 67 4.90 8.68 -1.13
C VAL A 67 5.15 9.86 -2.06
N GLU A 68 4.90 9.67 -3.36
CA GLU A 68 5.12 10.73 -4.35
C GLU A 68 3.87 11.56 -4.53
N ASP A 69 2.69 10.94 -4.56
CA ASP A 69 1.43 11.67 -4.57
C ASP A 69 0.30 10.78 -4.05
N LEU A 70 -0.72 11.42 -3.50
CA LEU A 70 -1.97 10.78 -3.11
C LEU A 70 -3.12 11.66 -3.58
N ARG A 71 -4.14 11.04 -4.14
CA ARG A 71 -5.32 11.73 -4.64
C ARG A 71 -6.56 11.01 -4.13
N GLY A 72 -7.45 11.75 -3.49
CA GLY A 72 -8.66 11.19 -2.92
C GLY A 72 -9.92 11.66 -3.64
N ALA A 73 -10.90 10.75 -3.74
CA ALA A 73 -12.24 11.04 -4.24
C ALA A 73 -13.20 10.12 -3.51
N GLY A 74 -13.92 10.67 -2.53
CA GLY A 74 -14.81 9.88 -1.70
C GLY A 74 -14.05 8.80 -0.93
N GLU A 75 -14.49 7.56 -1.05
CA GLU A 75 -13.81 6.43 -0.41
C GLU A 75 -12.52 6.01 -1.12
N ASN A 76 -12.32 6.47 -2.34
CA ASN A 76 -11.20 6.04 -3.16
C ASN A 76 -9.99 6.95 -2.97
N VAL A 77 -8.82 6.33 -2.84
CA VAL A 77 -7.54 7.04 -2.83
C VAL A 77 -6.63 6.33 -3.83
N VAL A 78 -5.97 7.10 -4.68
CA VAL A 78 -4.99 6.57 -5.61
C VAL A 78 -3.67 7.28 -5.37
N GLY A 79 -2.60 6.55 -5.35
CA GLY A 79 -1.30 7.15 -5.13
C GLY A 79 -0.16 6.44 -5.80
N THR A 80 0.95 7.14 -5.90
CA THR A 80 2.20 6.63 -6.41
C THR A 80 3.18 6.49 -5.26
N ILE A 81 3.72 5.29 -5.09
CA ILE A 81 4.69 4.99 -4.07
C ILE A 81 5.98 4.60 -4.75
N HIS A 82 7.08 5.21 -4.33
CA HIS A 82 8.41 4.83 -4.78
C HIS A 82 9.04 3.94 -3.72
N VAL A 83 9.32 2.72 -4.08
CA VAL A 83 9.89 1.72 -3.20
C VAL A 83 11.34 1.48 -3.59
N SER A 84 12.23 1.53 -2.63
CA SER A 84 13.63 1.18 -2.85
C SER A 84 14.12 0.26 -1.75
N GLY A 85 15.10 -0.58 -2.08
CA GLY A 85 15.65 -1.52 -1.12
C GLY A 85 16.71 -2.37 -1.73
N ARG A 86 17.29 -3.23 -0.88
CA ARG A 86 18.32 -4.19 -1.28
C ARG A 86 17.89 -5.56 -0.83
N GLY A 87 17.98 -6.54 -1.73
CA GLY A 87 17.65 -7.92 -1.39
C GLY A 87 18.59 -8.47 -0.32
N ARG A 88 18.05 -9.11 0.69
CA ARG A 88 18.86 -9.76 1.72
C ARG A 88 19.59 -10.93 1.09
N GLY A 89 20.89 -11.02 1.30
CA GLY A 89 21.72 -12.07 0.77
C GLY A 89 22.19 -11.85 -0.65
N SER A 90 21.37 -11.31 -1.54
CA SER A 90 21.76 -11.05 -2.93
C SER A 90 22.47 -9.72 -3.12
N GLY A 91 22.11 -8.71 -2.31
CA GLY A 91 22.62 -7.36 -2.45
C GLY A 91 22.09 -6.61 -3.65
N VAL A 92 21.12 -7.18 -4.37
CA VAL A 92 20.53 -6.53 -5.55
C VAL A 92 19.68 -5.35 -5.13
N GLU A 93 19.92 -4.19 -5.72
CA GLU A 93 19.13 -2.98 -5.45
C GLU A 93 17.89 -2.96 -6.32
N VAL A 94 16.78 -2.52 -5.71
CA VAL A 94 15.50 -2.38 -6.38
C VAL A 94 14.99 -0.96 -6.20
N ASN A 95 14.52 -0.38 -7.30
CA ASN A 95 13.80 0.88 -7.32
C ASN A 95 12.55 0.67 -8.15
N LEU A 96 11.39 0.84 -7.53
CA LEU A 96 10.13 0.46 -8.15
C LEU A 96 9.06 1.50 -7.80
N ARG A 97 8.29 1.91 -8.79
CA ARG A 97 7.07 2.68 -8.55
C ARG A 97 5.87 1.75 -8.59
N VAL A 98 5.05 1.85 -7.56
CA VAL A 98 3.82 1.09 -7.43
C VAL A 98 2.67 2.08 -7.38
N TYR A 99 1.65 1.82 -8.18
CA TYR A 99 0.48 2.69 -8.27
C TYR A 99 -0.68 1.96 -7.61
N THR A 100 -1.15 2.47 -6.49
CA THR A 100 -2.10 1.74 -5.67
C THR A 100 -3.45 2.44 -5.61
N HIS A 101 -4.50 1.64 -5.66
CA HIS A 101 -5.86 2.07 -5.42
C HIS A 101 -6.28 1.53 -4.05
N TRP A 102 -6.61 2.42 -3.14
CA TRP A 102 -7.16 2.07 -1.82
C TRP A 102 -8.61 2.48 -1.73
N LYS A 103 -9.37 1.73 -0.94
CA LYS A 103 -10.68 2.18 -0.48
C LYS A 103 -10.63 2.31 1.02
N VAL A 104 -11.10 3.45 1.50
CA VAL A 104 -11.11 3.77 2.94
C VAL A 104 -12.55 3.96 3.37
N ARG A 105 -12.93 3.31 4.46
CA ARG A 105 -14.28 3.39 4.99
C ARG A 105 -14.20 3.45 6.52
N ASP A 106 -14.90 4.43 7.10
CA ASP A 106 -14.92 4.61 8.55
C ASP A 106 -13.53 4.71 9.16
N GLY A 107 -12.62 5.40 8.47
CA GLY A 107 -11.28 5.65 8.97
C GLY A 107 -10.32 4.47 8.86
N ARG A 108 -10.69 3.43 8.10
CA ARG A 108 -9.84 2.24 7.93
C ARG A 108 -9.80 1.82 6.48
N ILE A 109 -8.67 1.26 6.09
CA ILE A 109 -8.48 0.75 4.73
C ILE A 109 -9.17 -0.60 4.63
N VAL A 110 -10.13 -0.73 3.71
CA VAL A 110 -10.88 -1.97 3.49
C VAL A 110 -10.40 -2.72 2.24
N TYR A 111 -9.66 -2.04 1.37
CA TYR A 111 -9.25 -2.61 0.09
C TYR A 111 -7.98 -1.90 -0.40
N ALA A 112 -7.07 -2.65 -0.98
CA ALA A 112 -5.90 -2.11 -1.65
C ALA A 112 -5.53 -3.01 -2.82
N PHE A 113 -5.28 -2.41 -3.99
CA PHE A 113 -4.84 -3.14 -5.17
C PHE A 113 -3.66 -2.39 -5.78
N GLU A 114 -2.55 -3.08 -5.95
CA GLU A 114 -1.31 -2.51 -6.47
C GLU A 114 -1.17 -2.79 -7.95
N TYR A 115 -0.98 -1.73 -8.74
CA TYR A 115 -0.89 -1.78 -10.19
C TYR A 115 0.52 -1.42 -10.66
N PRO A 116 0.95 -1.98 -11.81
CA PRO A 116 2.27 -1.61 -12.37
C PRO A 116 2.26 -0.28 -13.11
N ASP A 117 1.08 0.28 -13.40
CA ASP A 117 0.98 1.55 -14.10
C ASP A 117 -0.12 2.45 -13.53
N ARG A 118 0.07 3.75 -13.69
CA ARG A 118 -0.82 4.77 -13.13
C ARG A 118 -2.21 4.73 -13.75
N ALA A 119 -2.28 4.56 -15.06
CA ALA A 119 -3.57 4.58 -15.76
C ALA A 119 -4.51 3.50 -15.26
N SER A 120 -3.99 2.30 -15.00
CA SER A 120 -4.80 1.19 -14.47
C SER A 120 -5.36 1.51 -13.10
N ALA A 121 -4.55 2.11 -12.22
CA ALA A 121 -4.99 2.46 -10.88
C ALA A 121 -6.08 3.54 -10.91
N LEU A 122 -5.89 4.56 -11.74
CA LEU A 122 -6.88 5.64 -11.88
C LEU A 122 -8.19 5.12 -12.47
N GLU A 123 -8.12 4.29 -13.49
CA GLU A 123 -9.30 3.71 -14.12
C GLU A 123 -10.09 2.86 -13.11
N ALA A 124 -9.40 2.03 -12.33
CA ALA A 124 -10.04 1.19 -11.32
C ALA A 124 -10.78 2.02 -10.26
N ALA A 125 -10.27 3.20 -9.94
CA ALA A 125 -10.87 4.09 -8.95
C ALA A 125 -11.94 5.01 -9.57
N GLY A 126 -12.12 4.98 -10.89
CA GLY A 126 -13.05 5.85 -11.59
C GLY A 126 -12.56 7.29 -11.70
N LEU A 127 -11.25 7.49 -11.66
CA LEU A 127 -10.63 8.81 -11.73
C LEU A 127 -9.96 9.02 -13.08
N GLN A 128 -9.82 10.29 -13.45
CA GLN A 128 -9.12 10.70 -14.67
C GLN A 128 -7.81 11.39 -14.30
N GLU A 129 -6.87 11.33 -15.21
CA GLU A 129 -5.59 11.98 -15.03
C GLU A 129 -5.66 13.51 -15.00
#